data_7e91ac31c577df410ecbd6b32165d795
#
_entry.id   7e91ac31c577df410ecbd6b32165d795
#
_cell.length_a   1.000
_cell.length_b   1.000
_cell.length_c   1.000
_cell.angle_alpha   90.00
_cell.angle_beta   90.00
_cell.angle_gamma   90.00
#
_symmetry.space_group_name_H-M   'P 1'
#
loop_
_entity.id
_entity.type
_entity.pdbx_description
1 polymer ?
#
loop_
_entity_poly.entity_id
_entity_poly.type
_entity_poly.pdbx_seq_one_letter_code
_entity_poly.pdbx_strand_id
1 'polypeptide(L)'
;CISAVIDKFSLSRQKTVLIVGTMAVLISVFYTTRGGIYLLDVVDNFINSFAILPGAVVEIILVLWVFKQINVLRNEANLYSQIKLGNLWKICLGIITPIALIIILATSFVANMKTVYGGYSEAFVATFGWGMVAALPVIAFLLSRIPWKDRKKAEAIPEGEDE
;
A
#
# COMPACT_ATOMS: atom_id res chain seq x y z
N CYS A 1 5.37 4.06 -5.78
CA CYS A 1 6.16 4.51 -4.60
C CYS A 1 7.12 5.65 -4.95
N ILE A 2 8.04 5.48 -5.93
CA ILE A 2 9.04 6.50 -6.30
C ILE A 2 8.40 7.84 -6.63
N SER A 3 7.35 7.86 -7.48
CA SER A 3 6.63 9.08 -7.86
C SER A 3 6.06 9.83 -6.64
N ALA A 4 5.46 9.12 -5.69
CA ALA A 4 4.91 9.72 -4.48
C ALA A 4 5.99 10.38 -3.60
N VAL A 5 7.19 9.80 -3.54
CA VAL A 5 8.33 10.37 -2.81
C VAL A 5 8.85 11.62 -3.55
N ILE A 6 8.97 11.57 -4.87
CA ILE A 6 9.36 12.72 -5.70
C ILE A 6 8.38 13.87 -5.49
N ASP A 7 7.08 13.58 -5.60
CA ASP A 7 6.03 14.60 -5.49
C ASP A 7 5.99 15.22 -4.08
N LYS A 8 6.22 14.43 -3.04
CA LYS A 8 6.16 14.91 -1.66
C LYS A 8 7.40 15.71 -1.24
N PHE A 9 8.58 15.25 -1.63
CA PHE A 9 9.86 15.83 -1.18
C PHE A 9 10.54 16.71 -2.23
N SER A 10 9.98 16.81 -3.46
CA SER A 10 10.56 17.55 -4.60
C SER A 10 12.03 17.17 -4.86
N LEU A 11 12.32 15.88 -4.78
CA LEU A 11 13.66 15.33 -5.05
C LEU A 11 13.80 15.00 -6.53
N SER A 12 15.02 15.10 -7.07
CA SER A 12 15.29 14.61 -8.43
C SER A 12 15.10 13.10 -8.50
N ARG A 13 14.63 12.61 -9.67
CA ARG A 13 14.36 11.19 -9.89
C ARG A 13 15.54 10.30 -9.55
N GLN A 14 16.75 10.71 -9.94
CA GLN A 14 17.98 9.96 -9.68
C GLN A 14 18.27 9.82 -8.18
N LYS A 15 18.17 10.90 -7.40
CA LYS A 15 18.38 10.90 -5.95
C LYS A 15 17.33 10.03 -5.24
N THR A 16 16.07 10.12 -5.65
CA THR A 16 15.00 9.31 -5.07
C THR A 16 15.21 7.82 -5.34
N VAL A 17 15.56 7.45 -6.58
CA VAL A 17 15.86 6.05 -6.93
C VAL A 17 17.05 5.53 -6.14
N LEU A 18 18.11 6.33 -5.98
CA LEU A 18 19.29 5.94 -5.20
C LEU A 18 18.93 5.71 -3.73
N ILE A 19 18.23 6.64 -3.10
CA ILE A 19 17.84 6.54 -1.68
C ILE A 19 16.92 5.34 -1.45
N VAL A 20 15.83 5.24 -2.20
CA VAL A 20 14.85 4.16 -2.06
C VAL A 20 15.48 2.82 -2.41
N GLY A 21 16.29 2.76 -3.47
CA GLY A 21 17.01 1.55 -3.88
C GLY A 21 18.02 1.08 -2.83
N THR A 22 18.81 2.00 -2.28
CA THR A 22 19.76 1.65 -1.20
C THR A 22 19.04 1.13 0.04
N MET A 23 17.94 1.77 0.46
CA MET A 23 17.12 1.28 1.57
C MET A 23 16.54 -0.12 1.28
N ALA A 24 16.06 -0.35 0.06
CA ALA A 24 15.54 -1.65 -0.34
C ALA A 24 16.63 -2.73 -0.29
N VAL A 25 17.84 -2.44 -0.78
CA VAL A 25 18.98 -3.37 -0.70
C VAL A 25 19.34 -3.68 0.74
N LEU A 26 19.44 -2.68 1.62
CA LEU A 26 19.73 -2.89 3.04
C LEU A 26 18.68 -3.78 3.71
N ILE A 27 17.39 -3.54 3.44
CA ILE A 27 16.32 -4.39 3.95
C ILE A 27 16.43 -5.81 3.38
N SER A 28 16.73 -5.97 2.09
CA SER A 28 16.90 -7.28 1.45
C SER A 28 18.01 -8.12 2.09
N VAL A 29 19.07 -7.49 2.59
CA VAL A 29 20.15 -8.20 3.29
C VAL A 29 19.64 -8.95 4.53
N PHE A 30 18.66 -8.39 5.26
CA PHE A 30 18.04 -9.08 6.39
C PHE A 30 17.33 -10.37 5.98
N TYR A 31 16.70 -10.38 4.81
CA TYR A 31 16.01 -11.56 4.28
C TYR A 31 16.93 -12.63 3.72
N THR A 32 18.20 -12.33 3.46
CA THR A 32 19.20 -13.33 3.02
C THR A 32 19.81 -14.13 4.17
N THR A 33 19.52 -13.76 5.42
CA THR A 33 19.97 -14.49 6.61
C THR A 33 19.21 -15.81 6.76
N ARG A 34 19.79 -16.76 7.51
CA ARG A 34 19.22 -18.10 7.74
C ARG A 34 17.79 -18.06 8.35
N GLY A 35 17.47 -17.00 9.08
CA GLY A 35 16.12 -16.74 9.63
C GLY A 35 15.23 -15.91 8.72
N GLY A 36 15.76 -15.37 7.62
CA GLY A 36 15.05 -14.42 6.76
C GLY A 36 13.78 -14.97 6.11
N ILE A 37 13.75 -16.27 5.80
CA ILE A 37 12.56 -16.94 5.25
C ILE A 37 11.38 -16.88 6.24
N TYR A 38 11.64 -17.13 7.52
CA TYR A 38 10.60 -17.07 8.57
C TYR A 38 10.13 -15.65 8.81
N LEU A 39 11.06 -14.70 8.76
CA LEU A 39 10.72 -13.27 8.84
C LEU A 39 9.87 -12.84 7.65
N LEU A 40 10.25 -13.25 6.44
CA LEU A 40 9.52 -12.96 5.21
C LEU A 40 8.08 -13.50 5.29
N ASP A 41 7.91 -14.75 5.72
CA ASP A 41 6.61 -15.41 5.84
C ASP A 41 5.68 -14.66 6.79
N VAL A 42 6.15 -14.32 7.99
CA VAL A 42 5.36 -13.56 8.97
C VAL A 42 5.04 -12.16 8.44
N VAL A 43 6.03 -11.44 7.94
CA VAL A 43 5.88 -10.08 7.41
C VAL A 43 4.90 -10.05 6.24
N ASP A 44 5.03 -10.97 5.28
CA ASP A 44 4.16 -11.06 4.11
C ASP A 44 2.71 -11.33 4.51
N ASN A 45 2.48 -12.32 5.39
CA ASN A 45 1.14 -12.63 5.88
C ASN A 45 0.48 -11.43 6.57
N PHE A 46 1.20 -10.75 7.45
CA PHE A 46 0.65 -9.63 8.22
C PHE A 46 0.46 -8.37 7.38
N ILE A 47 1.35 -8.07 6.44
CA ILE A 47 1.18 -6.95 5.50
C ILE A 47 -0.05 -7.19 4.61
N ASN A 48 -0.16 -8.37 4.02
CA ASN A 48 -1.29 -8.68 3.14
C ASN A 48 -2.62 -8.63 3.89
N SER A 49 -2.70 -9.28 5.07
CA SER A 49 -3.94 -9.40 5.83
C SER A 49 -4.35 -8.12 6.56
N PHE A 50 -3.39 -7.34 7.09
CA PHE A 50 -3.70 -6.24 8.01
C PHE A 50 -3.21 -4.85 7.55
N ALA A 51 -2.52 -4.75 6.41
CA ALA A 51 -2.17 -3.48 5.81
C ALA A 51 -2.85 -3.28 4.44
N ILE A 52 -2.61 -4.20 3.51
CA ILE A 52 -3.12 -4.07 2.14
C ILE A 52 -4.64 -4.26 2.10
N LEU A 53 -5.15 -5.28 2.76
CA LEU A 53 -6.57 -5.63 2.71
C LEU A 53 -7.46 -4.56 3.36
N PRO A 54 -7.18 -4.06 4.59
CA PRO A 54 -7.92 -2.91 5.14
C PRO A 54 -7.77 -1.65 4.31
N GLY A 55 -6.58 -1.40 3.75
CA GLY A 55 -6.33 -0.28 2.85
C GLY A 55 -7.25 -0.33 1.63
N ALA A 56 -7.37 -1.49 0.98
CA ALA A 56 -8.27 -1.70 -0.16
C ALA A 56 -9.74 -1.49 0.22
N VAL A 57 -10.17 -1.96 1.41
CA VAL A 57 -11.54 -1.73 1.90
C VAL A 57 -11.81 -0.24 2.07
N VAL A 58 -10.90 0.49 2.71
CA VAL A 58 -11.03 1.95 2.92
C VAL A 58 -11.06 2.68 1.57
N GLU A 59 -10.17 2.32 0.63
CA GLU A 59 -10.11 2.93 -0.70
C GLU A 59 -11.41 2.72 -1.46
N ILE A 60 -11.95 1.50 -1.48
CA ILE A 60 -13.23 1.19 -2.14
C ILE A 60 -14.37 2.01 -1.53
N ILE A 61 -14.46 2.07 -0.20
CA ILE A 61 -15.49 2.84 0.50
C ILE A 61 -15.37 4.33 0.14
N LEU A 62 -14.18 4.89 0.21
CA LEU A 62 -13.96 6.31 -0.10
C LEU A 62 -14.31 6.62 -1.56
N VAL A 63 -13.77 5.87 -2.51
CA VAL A 63 -13.93 6.17 -3.94
C VAL A 63 -15.37 5.93 -4.41
N LEU A 64 -15.99 4.82 -3.99
CA LEU A 64 -17.29 4.43 -4.52
C LEU A 64 -18.48 4.98 -3.72
N TRP A 65 -18.36 5.06 -2.40
CA TRP A 65 -19.49 5.44 -1.52
C TRP A 65 -19.41 6.90 -1.09
N VAL A 66 -18.22 7.39 -0.70
CA VAL A 66 -18.05 8.78 -0.26
C VAL A 66 -17.98 9.73 -1.46
N PHE A 67 -17.06 9.49 -2.38
CA PHE A 67 -16.87 10.32 -3.57
C PHE A 67 -17.81 9.97 -4.72
N LYS A 68 -18.52 8.82 -4.67
CA LYS A 68 -19.49 8.36 -5.67
C LYS A 68 -18.95 8.31 -7.10
N GLN A 69 -17.67 8.02 -7.25
CA GLN A 69 -16.94 8.04 -8.53
C GLN A 69 -17.16 6.80 -9.41
N ILE A 70 -18.01 5.85 -9.01
CA ILE A 70 -18.23 4.59 -9.74
C ILE A 70 -18.67 4.78 -11.19
N ASN A 71 -19.46 5.84 -11.47
CA ASN A 71 -19.91 6.16 -12.83
C ASN A 71 -18.78 6.76 -13.68
N VAL A 72 -17.94 7.58 -13.08
CA VAL A 72 -16.77 8.18 -13.73
C VAL A 72 -15.79 7.08 -14.12
N LEU A 73 -15.43 6.21 -13.14
CA LEU A 73 -14.54 5.06 -13.37
C LEU A 73 -15.07 4.14 -14.50
N ARG A 74 -16.38 3.85 -14.48
CA ARG A 74 -16.99 3.03 -15.53
C ARG A 74 -16.92 3.70 -16.90
N ASN A 75 -17.18 4.99 -16.98
CA ASN A 75 -17.17 5.73 -18.24
C ASN A 75 -15.75 5.79 -18.80
N GLU A 76 -14.77 6.10 -17.97
CA GLU A 76 -13.35 6.09 -18.34
C GLU A 76 -12.90 4.70 -18.85
N ALA A 77 -13.23 3.65 -18.09
CA ALA A 77 -12.89 2.28 -18.50
C ALA A 77 -13.57 1.91 -19.85
N ASN A 78 -14.80 2.39 -20.10
CA ASN A 78 -15.51 2.13 -21.34
C ASN A 78 -14.99 2.92 -22.54
N LEU A 79 -14.21 3.99 -22.34
CA LEU A 79 -13.57 4.71 -23.45
C LEU A 79 -12.51 3.84 -24.16
N TYR A 80 -11.78 3.04 -23.40
CA TYR A 80 -10.65 2.25 -23.91
C TYR A 80 -10.95 0.74 -23.99
N SER A 81 -12.12 0.29 -23.51
CA SER A 81 -12.49 -1.14 -23.46
C SER A 81 -13.30 -1.55 -24.67
N GLN A 82 -12.93 -2.70 -25.27
CA GLN A 82 -13.75 -3.36 -26.31
C GLN A 82 -15.03 -3.95 -25.73
N ILE A 83 -15.00 -4.44 -24.47
CA ILE A 83 -16.17 -4.98 -23.76
C ILE A 83 -16.71 -3.89 -22.85
N LYS A 84 -17.97 -3.48 -23.10
CA LYS A 84 -18.59 -2.41 -22.30
C LYS A 84 -18.97 -2.89 -20.90
N LEU A 85 -18.51 -2.17 -19.91
CA LEU A 85 -18.82 -2.41 -18.50
C LEU A 85 -20.25 -1.95 -18.19
N GLY A 86 -21.09 -2.89 -17.78
CA GLY A 86 -22.48 -2.67 -17.45
C GLY A 86 -22.74 -2.43 -15.95
N ASN A 87 -24.01 -2.54 -15.55
CA ASN A 87 -24.42 -2.40 -14.15
C ASN A 87 -23.92 -3.55 -13.27
N LEU A 88 -23.72 -4.74 -13.83
CA LEU A 88 -23.16 -5.87 -13.11
C LEU A 88 -21.77 -5.54 -12.54
N TRP A 89 -20.90 -4.90 -13.32
CA TRP A 89 -19.59 -4.46 -12.87
C TRP A 89 -19.67 -3.50 -11.66
N LYS A 90 -20.66 -2.57 -11.68
CA LYS A 90 -20.87 -1.66 -10.54
C LYS A 90 -21.29 -2.40 -9.27
N ILE A 91 -22.17 -3.41 -9.39
CA ILE A 91 -22.63 -4.22 -8.26
C ILE A 91 -21.47 -5.04 -7.71
N CYS A 92 -20.69 -5.67 -8.60
CA CYS A 92 -19.52 -6.44 -8.18
C CYS A 92 -18.51 -5.58 -7.43
N LEU A 93 -18.12 -4.44 -8.00
CA LEU A 93 -17.12 -3.58 -7.40
C LEU A 93 -17.63 -2.80 -6.17
N GLY A 94 -18.90 -2.35 -6.21
CA GLY A 94 -19.47 -1.50 -5.17
C GLY A 94 -20.04 -2.26 -3.97
N ILE A 95 -20.40 -3.52 -4.13
CA ILE A 95 -21.10 -4.29 -3.07
C ILE A 95 -20.35 -5.61 -2.81
N ILE A 96 -20.18 -6.46 -3.84
CA ILE A 96 -19.65 -7.81 -3.65
C ILE A 96 -18.20 -7.74 -3.17
N THR A 97 -17.36 -6.94 -3.82
CA THR A 97 -15.93 -6.84 -3.48
C THR A 97 -15.71 -6.34 -2.04
N PRO A 98 -16.31 -5.21 -1.57
CA PRO A 98 -16.09 -4.77 -0.20
C PRO A 98 -16.60 -5.77 0.84
N ILE A 99 -17.74 -6.43 0.59
CA ILE A 99 -18.26 -7.47 1.50
C ILE A 99 -17.29 -8.64 1.57
N ALA A 100 -16.81 -9.15 0.44
CA ALA A 100 -15.84 -10.24 0.39
C ALA A 100 -14.53 -9.88 1.13
N LEU A 101 -14.00 -8.67 0.91
CA LEU A 101 -12.79 -8.21 1.58
C LEU A 101 -12.99 -8.08 3.11
N ILE A 102 -14.14 -7.59 3.57
CA ILE A 102 -14.46 -7.50 4.99
C ILE A 102 -14.56 -8.89 5.63
N ILE A 103 -15.17 -9.87 4.94
CA ILE A 103 -15.25 -11.25 5.42
C ILE A 103 -13.84 -11.84 5.54
N ILE A 104 -12.99 -11.68 4.52
CA ILE A 104 -11.61 -12.16 4.53
C ILE A 104 -10.83 -11.50 5.68
N LEU A 105 -10.96 -10.20 5.86
CA LEU A 105 -10.32 -9.47 6.96
C LEU A 105 -10.75 -9.99 8.32
N ALA A 106 -12.06 -10.17 8.52
CA ALA A 106 -12.61 -10.67 9.79
C ALA A 106 -12.14 -12.10 10.08
N THR A 107 -12.16 -12.98 9.09
CA THR A 107 -11.69 -14.38 9.26
C THR A 107 -10.20 -14.44 9.54
N SER A 108 -9.38 -13.65 8.84
CA SER A 108 -7.94 -13.54 9.08
C SER A 108 -7.64 -13.02 10.48
N PHE A 109 -8.38 -12.00 10.94
CA PHE A 109 -8.22 -11.46 12.29
C PHE A 109 -8.55 -12.49 13.35
N VAL A 110 -9.70 -13.17 13.23
CA VAL A 110 -10.11 -14.22 14.19
C VAL A 110 -9.11 -15.39 14.20
N ALA A 111 -8.61 -15.81 13.05
CA ALA A 111 -7.62 -16.88 12.95
C ALA A 111 -6.31 -16.52 13.67
N ASN A 112 -5.78 -15.33 13.44
CA ASN A 112 -4.53 -14.87 14.06
C ASN A 112 -4.68 -14.52 15.56
N MET A 113 -5.93 -14.32 16.07
CA MET A 113 -6.19 -14.15 17.49
C MET A 113 -6.31 -15.50 18.23
N LYS A 114 -6.77 -16.55 17.55
CA LYS A 114 -6.99 -17.86 18.16
C LYS A 114 -5.71 -18.72 18.19
N THR A 115 -4.89 -18.61 17.18
CA THR A 115 -3.68 -19.41 17.03
C THR A 115 -2.52 -18.55 16.58
N VAL A 116 -1.34 -18.79 17.12
CA VAL A 116 -0.13 -18.10 16.69
C VAL A 116 0.19 -18.52 15.25
N TYR A 117 0.37 -17.54 14.38
CA TYR A 117 0.64 -17.79 12.96
C TYR A 117 1.87 -18.67 12.75
N GLY A 118 1.76 -19.66 11.87
CA GLY A 118 2.84 -20.51 11.42
C GLY A 118 3.50 -21.40 12.49
N GLY A 119 2.95 -21.46 13.71
CA GLY A 119 3.58 -22.19 14.82
C GLY A 119 4.88 -21.55 15.32
N TYR A 120 5.14 -20.29 14.97
CA TYR A 120 6.30 -19.52 15.45
C TYR A 120 6.15 -19.13 16.92
N SER A 121 7.22 -18.61 17.53
CA SER A 121 7.13 -18.12 18.90
C SER A 121 6.22 -16.88 18.98
N GLU A 122 5.45 -16.77 20.06
CA GLU A 122 4.54 -15.64 20.28
C GLU A 122 5.28 -14.29 20.22
N ALA A 123 6.48 -14.21 20.81
CA ALA A 123 7.29 -13.00 20.80
C ALA A 123 7.72 -12.60 19.38
N PHE A 124 8.04 -13.56 18.53
CA PHE A 124 8.43 -13.31 17.14
C PHE A 124 7.26 -12.74 16.32
N VAL A 125 6.09 -13.38 16.41
CA VAL A 125 4.88 -12.93 15.71
C VAL A 125 4.36 -11.60 16.27
N ALA A 126 4.44 -11.40 17.59
CA ALA A 126 4.07 -10.12 18.20
C ALA A 126 4.97 -8.96 17.72
N THR A 127 6.27 -9.19 17.64
CA THR A 127 7.22 -8.14 17.24
C THR A 127 7.17 -7.85 15.74
N PHE A 128 7.31 -8.88 14.91
CA PHE A 128 7.45 -8.71 13.46
C PHE A 128 6.12 -8.75 12.69
N GLY A 129 5.08 -9.35 13.25
CA GLY A 129 3.74 -9.32 12.69
C GLY A 129 2.96 -8.11 13.22
N TRP A 130 2.46 -8.20 14.44
CA TRP A 130 1.62 -7.15 15.04
C TRP A 130 2.35 -5.82 15.25
N GLY A 131 3.63 -5.86 15.65
CA GLY A 131 4.45 -4.65 15.81
C GLY A 131 4.57 -3.85 14.52
N MET A 132 4.74 -4.55 13.38
CA MET A 132 4.80 -3.89 12.08
C MET A 132 3.44 -3.33 11.66
N VAL A 133 2.34 -4.09 11.85
CA VAL A 133 0.98 -3.60 11.57
C VAL A 133 0.67 -2.33 12.38
N ALA A 134 1.10 -2.27 13.64
CA ALA A 134 0.93 -1.08 14.46
C ALA A 134 1.84 0.09 14.02
N ALA A 135 3.04 -0.20 13.53
CA ALA A 135 3.98 0.82 13.07
C ALA A 135 3.51 1.52 11.78
N LEU A 136 2.82 0.81 10.87
CA LEU A 136 2.37 1.36 9.60
C LEU A 136 1.47 2.60 9.74
N PRO A 137 0.37 2.60 10.52
CA PRO A 137 -0.47 3.78 10.70
C PRO A 137 0.28 4.92 11.42
N VAL A 138 1.19 4.61 12.32
CA VAL A 138 2.03 5.62 12.99
C VAL A 138 2.94 6.29 11.97
N ILE A 139 3.64 5.53 11.14
CA ILE A 139 4.50 6.05 10.07
C ILE A 139 3.66 6.86 9.06
N ALA A 140 2.49 6.34 8.65
CA ALA A 140 1.59 7.05 7.76
C ALA A 140 1.13 8.38 8.35
N PHE A 141 0.79 8.42 9.64
CA PHE A 141 0.41 9.64 10.35
C PHE A 141 1.57 10.62 10.43
N LEU A 142 2.77 10.19 10.78
CA LEU A 142 3.96 11.03 10.81
C LEU A 142 4.27 11.61 9.42
N LEU A 143 4.22 10.77 8.39
CA LEU A 143 4.41 11.21 7.01
C LEU A 143 3.32 12.20 6.56
N SER A 144 2.08 12.05 7.02
CA SER A 144 1.00 12.98 6.68
C SER A 144 1.20 14.39 7.23
N ARG A 145 1.93 14.51 8.35
CA ARG A 145 2.29 15.81 8.98
C ARG A 145 3.36 16.57 8.22
N ILE A 146 4.13 15.92 7.36
CA ILE A 146 5.14 16.58 6.53
C ILE A 146 4.42 17.32 5.41
N PRO A 147 4.56 18.66 5.30
CA PRO A 147 3.92 19.41 4.22
C PRO A 147 4.48 19.02 2.86
N TRP A 148 3.62 19.07 1.84
CA TRP A 148 4.04 18.88 0.45
C TRP A 148 4.89 20.07 0.03
N LYS A 149 6.05 19.81 -0.57
CA LYS A 149 6.85 20.88 -1.19
C LYS A 149 6.22 21.26 -2.53
N ASP A 150 6.02 22.57 -2.72
CA ASP A 150 5.42 23.09 -3.95
C ASP A 150 6.23 22.70 -5.19
N ARG A 151 5.58 22.01 -6.11
CA ARG A 151 6.14 21.56 -7.40
C ARG A 151 6.64 22.70 -8.29
N LYS A 152 6.08 23.91 -8.13
CA LYS A 152 6.42 25.10 -8.90
C LYS A 152 7.88 25.57 -8.78
N LYS A 153 8.61 25.12 -7.73
CA LYS A 153 10.03 25.43 -7.56
C LYS A 153 10.97 24.43 -8.26
N ALA A 154 10.50 23.22 -8.57
CA ALA A 154 11.32 22.19 -9.21
C ALA A 154 11.35 22.34 -10.75
N GLU A 155 10.30 22.91 -11.33
CA GLU A 155 10.21 23.20 -12.77
C GLU A 155 10.97 24.48 -13.20
N ALA A 156 11.45 25.27 -12.23
CA ALA A 156 12.20 26.50 -12.45
C ALA A 156 13.73 26.29 -12.51
N ILE A 157 14.22 25.04 -12.53
CA ILE A 157 15.63 24.76 -12.82
C ILE A 157 15.74 24.65 -14.36
N PRO A 158 16.37 25.63 -15.06
CA PRO A 158 16.54 25.53 -16.50
C PRO A 158 17.35 24.29 -16.83
N GLU A 159 16.81 23.46 -17.75
CA GLU A 159 17.59 22.50 -18.50
C GLU A 159 18.59 23.30 -19.39
N GLY A 160 19.74 23.52 -18.86
CA GLY A 160 20.77 24.25 -19.59
C GLY A 160 22.01 24.31 -18.74
N GLU A 161 22.89 23.36 -19.03
CA GLU A 161 24.34 23.41 -19.00
C GLU A 161 24.89 21.99 -18.96
N ASP A 162 24.77 21.29 -20.08
CA ASP A 162 25.70 20.22 -20.44
C ASP A 162 26.16 20.55 -21.87
N GLU A 163 27.18 21.42 -21.96
CA GLU A 163 28.14 21.46 -23.05
C GLU A 163 29.40 20.69 -22.64
#